data_e4e789e40170af6091ffc35b257f8de8
#
_entry.id   e4e789e40170af6091ffc35b257f8de8
#
_cell.length_a   1.000
_cell.length_b   1.000
_cell.length_c   1.000
_cell.angle_alpha   90.00
_cell.angle_beta   90.00
_cell.angle_gamma   90.00
#
_symmetry.space_group_name_H-M   'P 1'
#
loop_
_entity.id
_entity.type
_entity.pdbx_description
1 polymer ?
#
loop_
_entity_poly.entity_id
_entity_poly.type
_entity_poly.pdbx_seq_one_letter_code
_entity_poly.pdbx_strand_id
1 'polypeptide(L)'
;MVLVAAAELDRLLLELMKAFLRPGPGQNALLSEGNAPLATFSGKIAAAHALNLITDQEFRELGIIRRIRNDFAHEADVSFESQTIKNRIRELSQYRASDDPIESFEASVITLSLELSSIIRGISLIDELRPPNRKYEQV
;
A
#
# COMPACT_ATOMS: atom_id res chain seq x y z
N MET A 1 13.22 -1.66 -10.72
CA MET A 1 11.96 -0.95 -10.96
C MET A 1 10.81 -1.50 -10.15
N VAL A 2 10.46 -2.79 -10.30
CA VAL A 2 9.34 -3.41 -9.54
C VAL A 2 9.54 -3.32 -8.02
N LEU A 3 10.74 -3.64 -7.53
CA LEU A 3 11.02 -3.60 -6.10
C LEU A 3 10.96 -2.18 -5.54
N VAL A 4 11.43 -1.20 -6.28
CA VAL A 4 11.37 0.21 -5.90
C VAL A 4 9.93 0.72 -5.89
N ALA A 5 9.14 0.38 -6.90
CA ALA A 5 7.73 0.76 -6.99
C ALA A 5 6.92 0.16 -5.82
N ALA A 6 7.12 -1.11 -5.52
CA ALA A 6 6.47 -1.77 -4.40
C ALA A 6 6.91 -1.18 -3.05
N ALA A 7 8.19 -0.84 -2.89
CA ALA A 7 8.70 -0.20 -1.70
C ALA A 7 8.07 1.17 -1.47
N GLU A 8 7.81 1.93 -2.52
CA GLU A 8 7.11 3.21 -2.43
C GLU A 8 5.66 3.05 -1.96
N LEU A 9 4.95 2.06 -2.48
CA LEU A 9 3.59 1.76 -2.02
C LEU A 9 3.59 1.31 -0.55
N ASP A 10 4.56 0.50 -0.15
CA ASP A 10 4.73 0.07 1.23
C ASP A 10 5.00 1.27 2.16
N ARG A 11 5.84 2.21 1.71
CA ARG A 11 6.11 3.46 2.42
C ARG A 11 4.84 4.30 2.59
N LEU A 12 4.04 4.43 1.54
CA LEU A 12 2.78 5.17 1.61
C LEU A 12 1.78 4.50 2.56
N LEU A 13 1.71 3.18 2.56
CA LEU A 13 0.87 2.45 3.52
C LEU A 13 1.35 2.65 4.97
N LEU A 14 2.65 2.71 5.20
CA LEU A 14 3.20 3.04 6.51
C LEU A 14 2.78 4.46 6.94
N GLU A 15 2.87 5.42 6.05
CA GLU A 15 2.43 6.80 6.32
C GLU A 15 0.93 6.88 6.59
N LEU A 16 0.13 6.10 5.84
CA LEU A 16 -1.30 6.00 6.08
C LEU A 16 -1.60 5.45 7.48
N MET A 17 -0.91 4.40 7.90
CA MET A 17 -1.07 3.83 9.24
C MET A 17 -0.68 4.84 10.31
N LYS A 18 0.44 5.55 10.14
CA LYS A 18 0.89 6.58 11.09
C LYS A 18 -0.09 7.75 11.19
N ALA A 19 -0.70 8.13 10.08
CA ALA A 19 -1.70 9.20 10.06
C ALA A 19 -2.99 8.80 10.77
N PHE A 20 -3.41 7.55 10.63
CA PHE A 20 -4.68 7.04 11.17
C PHE A 20 -4.56 6.58 12.61
N LEU A 21 -3.50 5.84 12.96
CA LEU A 21 -3.32 5.29 14.30
C LEU A 21 -2.88 6.38 15.28
N ARG A 22 -3.37 6.28 16.50
CA ARG A 22 -2.96 7.17 17.57
C ARG A 22 -1.44 7.11 17.78
N PRO A 23 -0.71 8.24 17.81
CA PRO A 23 0.71 8.24 18.15
C PRO A 23 0.94 7.72 19.57
N GLY A 24 2.04 7.00 19.78
CA GLY A 24 2.43 6.50 21.08
C GLY A 24 2.96 5.07 21.06
N PRO A 25 3.09 4.43 22.24
CA PRO A 25 3.66 3.10 22.36
C PRO A 25 2.91 2.03 21.55
N GLY A 26 1.59 2.12 21.48
CA GLY A 26 0.78 1.16 20.71
C GLY A 26 1.07 1.23 19.22
N GLN A 27 1.18 2.42 18.65
CA GLN A 27 1.56 2.60 17.24
C GLN A 27 2.96 2.02 16.99
N ASN A 28 3.93 2.32 17.86
CA ASN A 28 5.29 1.80 17.74
C ASN A 28 5.32 0.27 17.78
N ALA A 29 4.57 -0.33 18.69
CA ALA A 29 4.47 -1.79 18.80
C ALA A 29 3.89 -2.44 17.54
N LEU A 30 2.93 -1.78 16.88
CA LEU A 30 2.30 -2.28 15.65
C LEU A 30 3.19 -2.11 14.41
N LEU A 31 3.95 -1.02 14.33
CA LEU A 31 4.63 -0.61 13.11
C LEU A 31 6.16 -0.76 13.11
N SER A 32 6.81 -0.57 14.25
CA SER A 32 8.24 -0.28 14.28
C SER A 32 9.08 -1.22 15.14
N GLU A 33 8.49 -1.93 16.09
CA GLU A 33 9.24 -2.75 17.05
C GLU A 33 9.35 -4.20 16.60
N GLY A 34 10.56 -4.77 16.62
CA GLY A 34 10.83 -6.20 16.44
C GLY A 34 9.99 -6.88 15.36
N ASN A 35 9.19 -7.84 15.77
CA ASN A 35 8.25 -8.57 14.91
C ASN A 35 6.88 -7.86 14.84
N ALA A 36 6.88 -6.55 14.61
CA ALA A 36 5.65 -5.76 14.57
C ALA A 36 4.63 -6.36 13.57
N PRO A 37 3.36 -6.52 13.97
CA PRO A 37 2.34 -7.14 13.12
C PRO A 37 2.12 -6.44 11.80
N LEU A 38 2.29 -5.12 11.76
CA LEU A 38 2.08 -4.30 10.56
C LEU A 38 3.41 -3.86 9.92
N ALA A 39 4.53 -4.53 10.23
CA ALA A 39 5.82 -4.22 9.63
C ALA A 39 5.90 -4.68 8.17
N THR A 40 5.15 -5.72 7.78
CA THR A 40 5.17 -6.27 6.43
C THR A 40 4.24 -5.51 5.49
N PHE A 41 4.53 -5.56 4.21
CA PHE A 41 3.67 -5.00 3.17
C PHE A 41 2.26 -5.63 3.23
N SER A 42 2.19 -6.95 3.30
CA SER A 42 0.90 -7.66 3.37
C SER A 42 0.11 -7.32 4.64
N GLY A 43 0.77 -7.16 5.77
CA GLY A 43 0.13 -6.76 7.03
C GLY A 43 -0.49 -5.37 6.95
N LYS A 44 0.22 -4.41 6.37
CA LYS A 44 -0.30 -3.05 6.16
C LYS A 44 -1.46 -3.02 5.17
N ILE A 45 -1.39 -3.79 4.09
CA ILE A 45 -2.50 -3.90 3.12
C ILE A 45 -3.76 -4.44 3.83
N ALA A 46 -3.61 -5.52 4.58
CA ALA A 46 -4.73 -6.12 5.30
C ALA A 46 -5.33 -5.17 6.34
N ALA A 47 -4.50 -4.49 7.12
CA ALA A 47 -4.94 -3.53 8.12
C ALA A 47 -5.67 -2.33 7.49
N ALA A 48 -5.12 -1.76 6.43
CA ALA A 48 -5.74 -0.64 5.73
C ALA A 48 -7.14 -1.00 5.22
N HIS A 49 -7.31 -2.19 4.67
CA HIS A 49 -8.61 -2.68 4.22
C HIS A 49 -9.55 -2.93 5.40
N ALA A 50 -9.10 -3.64 6.44
CA ALA A 50 -9.91 -3.98 7.61
C ALA A 50 -10.38 -2.73 8.38
N LEU A 51 -9.57 -1.68 8.39
CA LEU A 51 -9.90 -0.38 8.99
C LEU A 51 -10.74 0.52 8.07
N ASN A 52 -11.12 0.03 6.90
CA ASN A 52 -11.91 0.76 5.91
C ASN A 52 -11.22 2.04 5.38
N LEU A 53 -9.90 2.01 5.30
CA LEU A 53 -9.09 3.12 4.78
C LEU A 53 -8.90 3.04 3.27
N ILE A 54 -8.94 1.83 2.72
CA ILE A 54 -8.84 1.57 1.29
C ILE A 54 -10.05 0.78 0.81
N THR A 55 -10.36 0.90 -0.47
CA THR A 55 -11.46 0.19 -1.11
C THR A 55 -11.12 -1.28 -1.38
N ASP A 56 -12.14 -2.10 -1.66
CA ASP A 56 -11.95 -3.49 -2.10
C ASP A 56 -11.08 -3.58 -3.35
N GLN A 57 -11.26 -2.65 -4.29
CA GLN A 57 -10.45 -2.60 -5.52
C GLN A 57 -8.98 -2.29 -5.20
N GLU A 58 -8.72 -1.28 -4.37
CA GLU A 58 -7.36 -0.93 -3.94
C GLU A 58 -6.70 -2.09 -3.20
N PHE A 59 -7.44 -2.74 -2.32
CA PHE A 59 -6.96 -3.94 -1.62
C PHE A 59 -6.53 -5.04 -2.60
N ARG A 60 -7.38 -5.34 -3.58
CA ARG A 60 -7.10 -6.35 -4.60
C ARG A 60 -5.86 -5.98 -5.43
N GLU A 61 -5.78 -4.74 -5.88
CA GLU A 61 -4.68 -4.29 -6.72
C GLU A 61 -3.34 -4.23 -5.98
N LEU A 62 -3.34 -3.76 -4.74
CA LEU A 62 -2.16 -3.84 -3.90
C LEU A 62 -1.70 -5.28 -3.68
N GLY A 63 -2.64 -6.21 -3.54
CA GLY A 63 -2.34 -7.64 -3.47
C GLY A 63 -1.68 -8.18 -4.73
N ILE A 64 -2.14 -7.75 -5.91
CA ILE A 64 -1.54 -8.13 -7.20
C ILE A 64 -0.12 -7.58 -7.31
N ILE A 65 0.08 -6.30 -7.01
CA ILE A 65 1.40 -5.67 -7.01
C ILE A 65 2.36 -6.40 -6.06
N ARG A 66 1.88 -6.77 -4.87
CA ARG A 66 2.69 -7.52 -3.89
C ARG A 66 3.13 -8.88 -4.43
N ARG A 67 2.24 -9.59 -5.12
CA ARG A 67 2.58 -10.89 -5.74
C ARG A 67 3.59 -10.72 -6.85
N ILE A 68 3.46 -9.70 -7.69
CA ILE A 68 4.44 -9.38 -8.72
C ILE A 68 5.79 -9.09 -8.08
N ARG A 69 5.82 -8.28 -7.05
CA ARG A 69 7.05 -7.98 -6.29
C ARG A 69 7.70 -9.26 -5.74
N ASN A 70 6.90 -10.15 -5.18
CA ASN A 70 7.42 -11.40 -4.64
C ASN A 70 8.02 -12.29 -5.73
N ASP A 71 7.38 -12.37 -6.89
CA ASP A 71 7.91 -13.12 -8.03
C ASP A 71 9.28 -12.57 -8.46
N PHE A 72 9.41 -11.24 -8.58
CA PHE A 72 10.68 -10.59 -8.94
C PHE A 72 11.77 -10.73 -7.85
N ALA A 73 11.37 -10.81 -6.59
CA ALA A 73 12.32 -10.93 -5.48
C ALA A 73 12.85 -12.36 -5.30
N HIS A 74 12.04 -13.37 -5.64
CA HIS A 74 12.34 -14.78 -5.32
C HIS A 74 12.69 -15.65 -6.52
N GLU A 75 12.44 -15.20 -7.74
CA GLU A 75 12.70 -15.96 -8.96
C GLU A 75 13.70 -15.22 -9.85
N ALA A 76 14.81 -15.89 -10.19
CA ALA A 76 15.91 -15.29 -10.96
C ALA A 76 15.52 -14.99 -12.42
N ASP A 77 14.64 -15.79 -13.00
CA ASP A 77 14.31 -15.74 -14.43
C ASP A 77 13.02 -14.97 -14.73
N VAL A 78 12.47 -14.26 -13.75
CA VAL A 78 11.23 -13.49 -13.90
C VAL A 78 11.50 -12.18 -14.62
N SER A 79 10.66 -11.88 -15.62
CA SER A 79 10.63 -10.61 -16.33
C SER A 79 9.18 -10.24 -16.69
N PHE A 80 8.98 -9.05 -17.23
CA PHE A 80 7.67 -8.65 -17.77
C PHE A 80 7.22 -9.50 -18.97
N GLU A 81 8.14 -10.25 -19.57
CA GLU A 81 7.81 -11.23 -20.63
C GLU A 81 7.33 -12.58 -20.08
N SER A 82 7.50 -12.84 -18.80
CA SER A 82 7.05 -14.08 -18.16
C SER A 82 5.52 -14.16 -18.16
N GLN A 83 5.00 -15.34 -18.51
CA GLN A 83 3.55 -15.54 -18.61
C GLN A 83 2.83 -15.31 -17.26
N THR A 84 3.44 -15.71 -16.16
CA THR A 84 2.92 -15.48 -14.81
C THR A 84 2.73 -13.97 -14.54
N ILE A 85 3.73 -13.17 -14.88
CA ILE A 85 3.68 -11.72 -14.70
C ILE A 85 2.62 -11.10 -15.61
N LYS A 86 2.58 -11.48 -16.88
CA LYS A 86 1.55 -11.01 -17.83
C LYS A 86 0.15 -11.33 -17.33
N ASN A 87 -0.07 -12.52 -16.79
CA ASN A 87 -1.37 -12.91 -16.25
C ASN A 87 -1.78 -12.05 -15.06
N ARG A 88 -0.86 -11.74 -14.15
CA ARG A 88 -1.12 -10.86 -13.00
C ARG A 88 -1.46 -9.44 -13.45
N ILE A 89 -0.71 -8.90 -14.41
CA ILE A 89 -0.93 -7.54 -14.94
C ILE A 89 -2.30 -7.41 -15.59
N ARG A 90 -2.78 -8.46 -16.26
CA ARG A 90 -4.14 -8.46 -16.85
C ARG A 90 -5.25 -8.26 -15.82
N GLU A 91 -5.03 -8.60 -14.57
CA GLU A 91 -6.01 -8.43 -13.50
C GLU A 91 -6.06 -7.00 -12.94
N LEU A 92 -5.09 -6.15 -13.27
CA LEU A 92 -5.05 -4.76 -12.84
C LEU A 92 -6.10 -3.92 -13.60
N SER A 93 -6.74 -2.98 -12.90
CA SER A 93 -7.74 -2.10 -13.52
C SER A 93 -7.18 -1.18 -14.60
N GLN A 94 -5.88 -0.87 -14.52
CA GLN A 94 -5.18 -0.05 -15.49
C GLN A 94 -4.61 -0.85 -16.67
N TYR A 95 -4.90 -2.15 -16.73
CA TYR A 95 -4.45 -2.99 -17.83
C TYR A 95 -5.06 -2.53 -19.16
N ARG A 96 -4.19 -2.45 -20.17
CA ARG A 96 -4.60 -2.21 -21.56
C ARG A 96 -3.86 -3.19 -22.47
N ALA A 97 -4.62 -3.90 -23.31
CA ALA A 97 -4.05 -4.90 -24.21
C ALA A 97 -3.09 -4.29 -25.26
N SER A 98 -3.28 -3.01 -25.59
CA SER A 98 -2.42 -2.28 -26.53
C SER A 98 -1.10 -1.79 -25.94
N ASP A 99 -0.98 -1.79 -24.59
CA ASP A 99 0.19 -1.29 -23.89
C ASP A 99 1.21 -2.40 -23.66
N ASP A 100 2.47 -2.01 -23.56
CA ASP A 100 3.50 -2.88 -22.98
C ASP A 100 3.09 -3.21 -21.53
N PRO A 101 3.27 -4.47 -21.06
CA PRO A 101 2.96 -4.83 -19.67
C PRO A 101 3.58 -3.90 -18.63
N ILE A 102 4.77 -3.37 -18.89
CA ILE A 102 5.43 -2.38 -18.02
C ILE A 102 4.57 -1.13 -17.86
N GLU A 103 3.98 -0.62 -18.95
CA GLU A 103 3.16 0.59 -18.92
C GLU A 103 1.90 0.40 -18.07
N SER A 104 1.22 -0.75 -18.18
CA SER A 104 0.07 -1.09 -17.36
C SER A 104 0.44 -1.21 -15.87
N PHE A 105 1.60 -1.81 -15.57
CA PHE A 105 2.13 -1.90 -14.22
C PHE A 105 2.42 -0.51 -13.64
N GLU A 106 3.13 0.32 -14.38
CA GLU A 106 3.46 1.69 -13.95
C GLU A 106 2.21 2.54 -13.73
N ALA A 107 1.24 2.47 -14.64
CA ALA A 107 -0.02 3.18 -14.50
C ALA A 107 -0.78 2.77 -13.22
N SER A 108 -0.75 1.49 -12.89
CA SER A 108 -1.37 0.97 -11.66
C SER A 108 -0.65 1.48 -10.41
N VAL A 109 0.67 1.48 -10.40
CA VAL A 109 1.47 2.00 -9.28
C VAL A 109 1.23 3.49 -9.08
N ILE A 110 1.22 4.27 -10.16
CA ILE A 110 0.95 5.71 -10.10
C ILE A 110 -0.45 5.98 -9.56
N THR A 111 -1.45 5.28 -10.05
CA THR A 111 -2.84 5.44 -9.60
C THR A 111 -2.97 5.13 -8.11
N LEU A 112 -2.44 4.01 -7.66
CA LEU A 112 -2.46 3.63 -6.23
C LEU A 112 -1.70 4.64 -5.37
N SER A 113 -0.57 5.13 -5.83
CA SER A 113 0.22 6.14 -5.10
C SER A 113 -0.56 7.44 -4.92
N LEU A 114 -1.26 7.89 -5.95
CA LEU A 114 -2.12 9.08 -5.89
C LEU A 114 -3.31 8.87 -4.95
N GLU A 115 -3.95 7.71 -5.02
CA GLU A 115 -5.07 7.36 -4.15
C GLU A 115 -4.66 7.32 -2.68
N LEU A 116 -3.56 6.64 -2.35
CA LEU A 116 -3.04 6.58 -0.97
C LEU A 116 -2.63 7.97 -0.46
N SER A 117 -1.96 8.75 -1.28
CA SER A 117 -1.57 10.13 -0.91
C SER A 117 -2.80 11.01 -0.64
N SER A 118 -3.86 10.83 -1.40
CA SER A 118 -5.13 11.55 -1.22
C SER A 118 -5.80 11.17 0.11
N ILE A 119 -5.81 9.90 0.46
CA ILE A 119 -6.37 9.41 1.73
C ILE A 119 -5.57 9.98 2.91
N ILE A 120 -4.24 9.96 2.84
CA ILE A 120 -3.36 10.51 3.88
C ILE A 120 -3.65 11.99 4.10
N ARG A 121 -3.78 12.76 3.03
CA ARG A 121 -4.11 14.20 3.12
C ARG A 121 -5.48 14.42 3.75
N GLY A 122 -6.47 13.62 3.39
CA GLY A 122 -7.81 13.69 3.95
C GLY A 122 -7.81 13.45 5.46
N ILE A 123 -7.08 12.47 5.94
CA ILE A 123 -6.93 12.18 7.37
C ILE A 123 -6.23 13.34 8.09
N SER A 124 -5.15 13.86 7.52
CA SER A 124 -4.40 14.99 8.10
C SER A 124 -5.28 16.25 8.25
N LEU A 125 -6.12 16.55 7.25
CA LEU A 125 -7.06 17.65 7.31
C LEU A 125 -8.11 17.47 8.43
N ILE A 126 -8.63 16.26 8.61
CA ILE A 126 -9.57 15.94 9.68
C ILE A 126 -8.91 16.14 11.05
N ASP A 127 -7.66 15.73 11.19
CA ASP A 127 -6.92 15.89 12.44
C ASP A 127 -6.67 17.36 12.78
N GLU A 128 -6.38 18.20 11.79
CA GLU A 128 -6.23 19.65 11.97
C GLU A 128 -7.53 20.32 12.42
N LEU A 129 -8.68 19.79 12.00
CA LEU A 129 -10.00 20.32 12.37
C LEU A 129 -10.51 19.79 13.71
N ARG A 130 -9.81 18.84 14.34
CA ARG A 130 -10.19 18.33 15.66
C ARG A 130 -9.97 19.41 16.74
N PRO A 131 -10.96 19.63 17.62
CA PRO A 131 -10.77 20.56 18.73
C PRO A 131 -9.56 20.17 19.57
N PRO A 132 -8.73 21.14 20.01
CA PRO A 132 -7.50 20.85 20.75
C PRO A 132 -7.72 20.09 22.07
N ASN A 133 -8.92 20.05 22.60
CA ASN A 133 -9.25 19.40 23.86
C ASN A 133 -9.61 17.91 23.75
N ARG A 134 -9.62 17.34 22.54
CA ARG A 134 -9.62 15.89 22.38
C ARG A 134 -8.18 15.34 22.35
N LYS A 135 -7.33 15.86 23.22
CA LYS A 135 -6.20 15.08 23.65
C LYS A 135 -6.81 13.85 24.31
N TYR A 136 -6.57 12.71 23.72
CA TYR A 136 -6.87 11.47 24.37
C TYR A 136 -6.21 11.53 25.74
N GLU A 137 -7.02 11.76 26.78
CA GLU A 137 -6.51 11.65 28.13
C GLU A 137 -5.88 10.28 28.24
N GLN A 138 -4.66 10.24 28.72
CA GLN A 138 -3.95 8.99 28.92
C GLN A 138 -4.75 8.19 29.93
N VAL A 139 -5.34 7.12 29.47
CA VAL A 139 -5.95 6.13 30.35
C VAL A 139 -4.85 5.30 30.98
#